data_fd2ce2ccf24d4a5c74d24bb4d20be8a3
#
_entry.id   fd2ce2ccf24d4a5c74d24bb4d20be8a3
#
_cell.length_a   1.000
_cell.length_b   1.000
_cell.length_c   1.000
_cell.angle_alpha   90.00
_cell.angle_beta   90.00
_cell.angle_gamma   90.00
#
_symmetry.space_group_name_H-M   'P 1'
#
loop_
_entity.id
_entity.type
_entity.pdbx_description
1 polymer ?
#
loop_
_entity_poly.entity_id
_entity_poly.type
_entity_poly.pdbx_seq_one_letter_code
_entity_poly.pdbx_strand_id
1 'polypeptide(L)'
;MEMQERVKAINNVLRAYFADKTNPRQVPAFKLMGLFIDKGIFKKDHRNGLPIRNVLRKLRNEGRLHDIPYARGELKQKNTYWTFVDTNFSP
;
A
#
# COMPACT_ATOMS: atom_id res chain seq x y z
N MET A 1 -2.66 -11.83 -12.05
CA MET A 1 -3.53 -11.51 -10.90
C MET A 1 -4.37 -10.30 -11.28
N GLU A 2 -5.69 -10.43 -11.21
CA GLU A 2 -6.54 -9.29 -11.51
C GLU A 2 -6.55 -8.29 -10.34
N MET A 3 -7.09 -7.09 -10.59
CA MET A 3 -6.99 -5.99 -9.63
C MET A 3 -7.68 -6.32 -8.30
N GLN A 4 -8.87 -6.91 -8.33
CA GLN A 4 -9.57 -7.24 -7.08
C GLN A 4 -8.81 -8.24 -6.22
N GLU A 5 -8.23 -9.25 -6.85
CA GLU A 5 -7.40 -10.23 -6.14
C GLU A 5 -6.15 -9.57 -5.57
N ARG A 6 -5.56 -8.67 -6.34
CA ARG A 6 -4.36 -7.94 -5.89
C ARG A 6 -4.66 -7.07 -4.69
N VAL A 7 -5.78 -6.34 -4.73
CA VAL A 7 -6.20 -5.49 -3.61
C VAL A 7 -6.43 -6.34 -2.35
N LYS A 8 -7.10 -7.47 -2.50
CA LYS A 8 -7.34 -8.36 -1.37
C LYS A 8 -6.03 -8.88 -0.78
N ALA A 9 -5.09 -9.25 -1.64
CA ALA A 9 -3.78 -9.75 -1.20
C ALA A 9 -2.99 -8.66 -0.49
N ILE A 10 -3.03 -7.43 -1.02
CA ILE A 10 -2.38 -6.29 -0.38
C ILE A 10 -2.95 -6.05 1.02
N ASN A 11 -4.28 -6.06 1.14
CA ASN A 11 -4.93 -5.86 2.44
C ASN A 11 -4.54 -6.95 3.44
N ASN A 12 -4.41 -8.19 2.98
CA ASN A 12 -3.98 -9.29 3.87
C ASN A 12 -2.57 -9.07 4.40
N VAL A 13 -1.66 -8.61 3.53
CA VAL A 13 -0.29 -8.29 3.95
C VAL A 13 -0.29 -7.15 4.96
N LEU A 14 -1.06 -6.09 4.70
CA LEU A 14 -1.10 -4.92 5.58
C LEU A 14 -1.72 -5.27 6.93
N ARG A 15 -2.75 -6.10 6.94
CA ARG A 15 -3.35 -6.56 8.19
C ARG A 15 -2.33 -7.28 9.06
N ALA A 16 -1.58 -8.20 8.46
CA ALA A 16 -0.54 -8.94 9.19
C ALA A 16 0.58 -8.02 9.65
N TYR A 17 0.98 -7.07 8.79
CA TYR A 17 2.04 -6.13 9.11
C TYR A 17 1.69 -5.30 10.34
N PHE A 18 0.49 -4.72 10.38
CA PHE A 18 0.07 -3.87 11.49
C PHE A 18 -0.40 -4.67 12.71
N ALA A 19 -0.67 -5.97 12.56
CA ALA A 19 -0.93 -6.83 13.70
C ALA A 19 0.33 -7.05 14.54
N ASP A 20 1.50 -6.94 13.92
CA ASP A 20 2.77 -7.02 14.63
C ASP A 20 3.07 -5.64 15.23
N LYS A 21 2.97 -5.55 16.57
CA LYS A 21 3.11 -4.27 17.26
C LYS A 21 4.54 -3.74 17.26
N THR A 22 5.52 -4.54 16.83
CA THR A 22 6.90 -4.06 16.69
C THR A 22 7.09 -3.27 15.43
N ASN A 23 6.18 -3.38 14.45
CA ASN A 23 6.25 -2.59 13.22
C ASN A 23 5.76 -1.16 13.46
N PRO A 24 6.26 -0.18 12.69
CA PRO A 24 5.74 1.19 12.78
C PRO A 24 4.24 1.24 12.47
N ARG A 25 3.57 2.21 13.07
CA ARG A 25 2.13 2.41 12.84
C ARG A 25 1.86 3.15 11.52
N GLN A 26 2.89 3.69 10.89
CA GLN A 26 2.81 4.36 9.60
C GLN A 26 4.10 4.07 8.85
N VAL A 27 3.99 3.77 7.56
CA VAL A 27 5.14 3.38 6.76
C VAL A 27 4.95 3.86 5.33
N PRO A 28 6.01 4.40 4.68
CA PRO A 28 5.92 4.71 3.25
C PRO A 28 5.60 3.46 2.45
N ALA A 29 4.70 3.59 1.48
CA ALA A 29 4.22 2.42 0.73
C ALA A 29 5.36 1.67 0.04
N PHE A 30 6.35 2.40 -0.51
CA PHE A 30 7.44 1.77 -1.25
C PHE A 30 8.27 0.82 -0.37
N LYS A 31 8.31 1.04 0.93
CA LYS A 31 9.11 0.20 1.83
C LYS A 31 8.53 -1.20 2.01
N LEU A 32 7.27 -1.41 1.65
CA LEU A 32 6.64 -2.72 1.81
C LEU A 32 6.68 -3.56 0.53
N MET A 33 7.34 -3.06 -0.53
CA MET A 33 7.42 -3.83 -1.78
C MET A 33 8.01 -5.22 -1.58
N GLY A 34 9.02 -5.36 -0.74
CA GLY A 34 9.61 -6.67 -0.46
C GLY A 34 8.59 -7.68 0.05
N LEU A 35 7.71 -7.24 0.96
CA LEU A 35 6.64 -8.10 1.48
C LEU A 35 5.65 -8.49 0.38
N PHE A 36 5.28 -7.53 -0.46
CA PHE A 36 4.35 -7.81 -1.56
C PHE A 36 4.94 -8.78 -2.56
N ILE A 37 6.24 -8.64 -2.86
CA ILE A 37 6.94 -9.56 -3.76
C ILE A 37 6.99 -10.96 -3.15
N ASP A 38 7.31 -11.07 -1.85
CA ASP A 38 7.37 -12.35 -1.15
C ASP A 38 6.03 -13.09 -1.19
N LYS A 39 4.93 -12.36 -1.25
CA LYS A 39 3.59 -12.95 -1.33
C LYS A 39 3.10 -13.13 -2.77
N GLY A 40 3.95 -12.86 -3.75
CA GLY A 40 3.61 -13.05 -5.15
C GLY A 40 2.68 -11.99 -5.73
N ILE A 41 2.52 -10.87 -5.05
CA ILE A 41 1.63 -9.79 -5.51
C ILE A 41 2.26 -9.02 -6.66
N PHE A 42 3.56 -8.81 -6.59
CA PHE A 42 4.35 -8.21 -7.67
C PHE A 42 5.57 -9.09 -7.93
N LYS A 43 6.08 -9.05 -9.17
CA LYS A 43 7.24 -9.86 -9.53
C LYS A 43 8.56 -9.22 -9.11
N LYS A 44 8.64 -7.90 -9.20
CA LYS A 44 9.86 -7.15 -8.86
C LYS A 44 9.49 -5.72 -8.54
N ASP A 45 10.41 -5.03 -7.86
CA ASP A 45 10.29 -3.60 -7.64
C ASP A 45 11.09 -2.86 -8.70
N HIS A 46 10.68 -1.63 -8.99
CA HIS A 46 11.45 -0.68 -9.77
C HIS A 46 11.00 0.72 -9.42
N ARG A 47 11.90 1.69 -9.55
CA ARG A 47 11.65 3.10 -9.25
C ARG A 47 11.08 3.30 -7.84
N ASN A 48 11.64 2.57 -6.86
CA ASN A 48 11.27 2.69 -5.45
C ASN A 48 9.76 2.60 -5.23
N GLY A 49 9.19 1.46 -5.60
CA GLY A 49 7.79 1.18 -5.30
C GLY A 49 6.82 1.63 -6.38
N LEU A 50 7.26 1.81 -7.62
CA LEU A 50 6.33 2.17 -8.68
C LEU A 50 5.17 1.18 -8.83
N PRO A 51 5.38 -0.16 -8.71
CA PRO A 51 4.25 -1.09 -8.85
C PRO A 51 3.13 -0.83 -7.84
N ILE A 52 3.46 -0.66 -6.56
CA ILE A 52 2.41 -0.38 -5.57
C ILE A 52 1.82 1.02 -5.76
N ARG A 53 2.66 2.00 -6.10
CA ARG A 53 2.14 3.35 -6.34
C ARG A 53 1.17 3.39 -7.51
N ASN A 54 1.42 2.60 -8.55
CA ASN A 54 0.50 2.52 -9.71
C ASN A 54 -0.85 1.96 -9.30
N VAL A 55 -0.88 0.94 -8.44
CA VAL A 55 -2.14 0.39 -7.93
C VAL A 55 -2.90 1.45 -7.15
N LEU A 56 -2.22 2.15 -6.24
CA LEU A 56 -2.87 3.16 -5.40
C LEU A 56 -3.38 4.34 -6.24
N ARG A 57 -2.60 4.76 -7.22
CA ARG A 57 -3.00 5.85 -8.11
C ARG A 57 -4.24 5.47 -8.93
N LYS A 58 -4.25 4.24 -9.45
CA LYS A 58 -5.38 3.75 -10.22
C LYS A 58 -6.65 3.73 -9.37
N LEU A 59 -6.55 3.20 -8.16
CA LEU A 59 -7.70 3.16 -7.24
C LEU A 59 -8.19 4.58 -6.92
N ARG A 60 -7.27 5.50 -6.65
CA ARG A 60 -7.65 6.88 -6.37
C ARG A 60 -8.38 7.50 -7.56
N ASN A 61 -7.85 7.28 -8.76
CA ASN A 61 -8.45 7.87 -9.97
C ASN A 61 -9.84 7.30 -10.25
N GLU A 62 -10.11 6.09 -9.79
CA GLU A 62 -11.42 5.45 -9.94
C GLU A 62 -12.35 5.73 -8.75
N GLY A 63 -11.91 6.53 -7.78
CA GLY A 63 -12.69 6.80 -6.58
C GLY A 63 -12.78 5.60 -5.64
N ARG A 64 -11.82 4.68 -5.72
CA ARG A 64 -11.85 3.41 -4.98
C ARG A 64 -10.67 3.23 -4.03
N LEU A 65 -9.99 4.29 -3.65
CA LEU A 65 -8.84 4.15 -2.75
C LEU A 65 -9.24 3.52 -1.41
N HIS A 66 -10.50 3.70 -1.00
CA HIS A 66 -11.03 3.10 0.23
C HIS A 66 -11.04 1.56 0.19
N ASP A 67 -10.87 0.95 -0.98
CA ASP A 67 -10.73 -0.51 -1.07
C ASP A 67 -9.46 -1.00 -0.36
N ILE A 68 -8.49 -0.10 -0.14
CA ILE A 68 -7.33 -0.35 0.73
C ILE A 68 -7.42 0.65 1.88
N PRO A 69 -8.10 0.29 2.98
CA PRO A 69 -8.35 1.24 4.08
C PRO A 69 -7.08 1.80 4.71
N TYR A 70 -5.98 1.07 4.61
CA TYR A 70 -4.70 1.51 5.17
C TYR A 70 -4.01 2.60 4.34
N ALA A 71 -4.44 2.79 3.09
CA ALA A 71 -3.73 3.67 2.16
C ALA A 71 -4.03 5.14 2.42
N ARG A 72 -2.99 5.98 2.36
CA ARG A 72 -3.10 7.44 2.44
C ARG A 72 -2.24 8.04 1.35
N GLY A 73 -2.81 9.02 0.63
CA GLY A 73 -2.07 9.76 -0.38
C GLY A 73 -2.02 11.24 0.00
N GLU A 74 -0.82 11.80 0.05
CA GLU A 74 -0.63 13.21 0.33
C GLU A 74 -0.06 13.89 -0.90
N LEU A 75 -0.80 14.86 -1.45
CA LEU A 75 -0.33 15.61 -2.62
C LEU A 75 0.81 16.53 -2.25
N LYS A 76 1.93 16.35 -2.93
CA LYS A 76 3.06 17.28 -2.91
C LYS A 76 3.02 18.06 -4.23
N GLN A 77 3.94 18.99 -4.44
CA GLN A 77 3.90 19.90 -5.59
C GLN A 77 3.65 19.21 -6.93
N LYS A 78 4.33 18.09 -7.19
CA LYS A 78 4.23 17.38 -8.47
C LYS A 78 3.84 15.92 -8.32
N ASN A 79 3.90 15.38 -7.10
CA ASN A 79 3.74 13.96 -6.86
C ASN A 79 2.82 13.72 -5.68
N THR A 80 2.30 12.50 -5.60
CA THR A 80 1.60 12.04 -4.41
C THR A 80 2.57 11.22 -3.56
N TYR A 81 2.65 11.52 -2.27
CA TYR A 81 3.39 10.71 -1.32
C TYR A 81 2.44 9.67 -0.73
N TRP A 82 2.74 8.40 -0.97
CA TRP A 82 1.87 7.31 -0.55
C TRP A 82 2.40 6.65 0.72
N THR A 83 1.50 6.47 1.71
CA THR A 83 1.83 5.80 2.96
C THR A 83 0.73 4.80 3.31
N PHE A 84 1.09 3.83 4.13
CA PHE A 84 0.12 2.96 4.79
C PHE A 84 0.10 3.28 6.27
N VAL A 85 -1.09 3.31 6.84
CA VAL A 85 -1.31 3.68 8.24
C VAL A 85 -2.17 2.60 8.89
N ASP A 86 -1.81 2.21 10.12
CA ASP A 86 -2.64 1.31 10.91
C ASP A 86 -3.99 1.99 11.16
N THR A 87 -5.07 1.36 10.72
CA THR A 87 -6.41 1.94 10.87
C THR A 87 -6.86 2.07 12.32
N ASN A 88 -6.20 1.37 13.24
CA ASN A 88 -6.46 1.46 14.67
C ASN A 88 -5.56 2.48 15.36
N PHE A 89 -4.66 3.13 14.59
CA PHE A 89 -3.73 4.13 15.13
C PHE A 89 -4.39 5.49 15.14
N SER A 90 -4.36 6.15 16.30
CA SER A 90 -4.87 7.50 16.46
C SER A 90 -3.72 8.39 16.91
N PRO A 91 -3.19 9.27 16.02
CA PRO A 91 -2.09 10.15 16.38
C PRO A 91 -2.51 11.22 17.39
#